data_e8dc52e77e087b80d80e8d3f43ec3411
#
_entry.id   e8dc52e77e087b80d80e8d3f43ec3411
#
_cell.length_a   1.000
_cell.length_b   1.000
_cell.length_c   1.000
_cell.angle_alpha   90.00
_cell.angle_beta   90.00
_cell.angle_gamma   90.00
#
_symmetry.space_group_name_H-M   'P 1'
#
loop_
_entity.id
_entity.type
_entity.pdbx_description
1 polymer ?
#
loop_
_entity_poly.entity_id
_entity_poly.type
_entity_poly.pdbx_seq_one_letter_code
_entity_poly.pdbx_strand_id
1 'polypeptide(L)'
;MAKNTKPIIRFKGFTDDWEQRKLGEVTESYSGGTPTAGKKEYYDGDIPFIRSGEISSDKTELFISEEGLNSSSAKMVKTGDILYALYGATSGEVSISKLKGAINQAILAIQPHQNYDSCFLMQWLRKSKENIIGTYLQGGQGNLSGNIVKELVIDVPTYEEQKEIGAYLKNIDHLTTLHQRKLEKLKNIKKSCLEKMFV
;
A
#
# COMPACT_ATOMS: atom_id res chain seq x y z
N MET A 1 1.59 26.36 -21.05
CA MET A 1 2.84 25.64 -21.38
C MET A 1 2.59 24.18 -21.10
N ALA A 2 2.74 23.29 -22.07
CA ALA A 2 2.64 21.85 -21.85
C ALA A 2 3.73 21.44 -20.84
N LYS A 3 3.32 20.83 -19.74
CA LYS A 3 4.24 20.35 -18.72
C LYS A 3 5.04 19.21 -19.34
N ASN A 4 6.37 19.27 -19.32
CA ASN A 4 7.20 18.18 -19.80
C ASN A 4 6.93 16.95 -18.89
N THR A 5 6.26 15.95 -19.43
CA THR A 5 5.84 14.74 -18.73
C THR A 5 6.86 13.60 -18.84
N LYS A 6 8.12 13.90 -19.19
CA LYS A 6 9.21 12.92 -19.29
C LYS A 6 10.03 12.89 -18.02
N PRO A 7 10.28 11.71 -17.44
CA PRO A 7 11.19 11.57 -16.31
C PRO A 7 12.65 11.82 -16.73
N ILE A 8 13.48 12.27 -15.77
CA ILE A 8 14.92 12.52 -16.00
C ILE A 8 15.67 11.20 -16.23
N ILE A 9 15.27 10.14 -15.52
CA ILE A 9 15.83 8.79 -15.65
C ILE A 9 14.78 7.88 -16.27
N ARG A 10 15.16 7.15 -17.30
CA ARG A 10 14.25 6.30 -18.06
C ARG A 10 14.96 5.05 -18.58
N PHE A 11 14.26 3.93 -18.69
CA PHE A 11 14.79 2.74 -19.35
C PHE A 11 14.98 2.99 -20.84
N LYS A 12 16.02 2.37 -21.40
CA LYS A 12 16.30 2.48 -22.84
C LYS A 12 15.15 1.86 -23.67
N GLY A 13 14.73 2.59 -24.69
CA GLY A 13 13.69 2.14 -25.61
C GLY A 13 12.33 2.80 -25.41
N PHE A 14 12.09 3.47 -24.29
CA PHE A 14 10.86 4.23 -24.05
C PHE A 14 11.08 5.71 -24.38
N THR A 15 10.29 6.25 -25.28
CA THR A 15 10.42 7.63 -25.79
C THR A 15 9.15 8.45 -25.66
N ASP A 16 7.98 7.79 -25.55
CA ASP A 16 6.67 8.42 -25.53
C ASP A 16 6.47 9.30 -24.30
N ASP A 17 5.66 10.34 -24.44
CA ASP A 17 5.30 11.18 -23.29
C ASP A 17 4.39 10.40 -22.35
N TRP A 18 4.52 10.68 -21.04
CA TRP A 18 3.61 10.13 -20.04
C TRP A 18 2.30 10.91 -20.08
N GLU A 19 1.18 10.21 -19.92
CA GLU A 19 -0.14 10.81 -19.92
C GLU A 19 -0.60 11.17 -18.51
N GLN A 20 -1.16 12.35 -18.35
CA GLN A 20 -1.80 12.74 -17.10
C GLN A 20 -3.18 12.08 -16.96
N ARG A 21 -3.39 11.38 -15.83
CA ARG A 21 -4.65 10.71 -15.48
C ARG A 21 -4.99 10.97 -14.02
N LYS A 22 -6.27 10.98 -13.68
CA LYS A 22 -6.68 10.86 -12.29
C LYS A 22 -6.57 9.39 -11.86
N LEU A 23 -6.17 9.14 -10.61
CA LEU A 23 -6.04 7.78 -10.09
C LEU A 23 -7.37 7.01 -10.20
N GLY A 24 -8.51 7.67 -9.95
CA GLY A 24 -9.83 7.08 -10.09
C GLY A 24 -10.27 6.74 -11.52
N GLU A 25 -9.58 7.28 -12.56
CA GLU A 25 -9.83 6.92 -13.96
C GLU A 25 -9.12 5.62 -14.35
N VAL A 26 -8.06 5.28 -13.63
CA VAL A 26 -7.18 4.14 -13.94
C VAL A 26 -7.32 3.00 -12.93
N THR A 27 -8.15 3.18 -11.90
CA THR A 27 -8.38 2.18 -10.84
C THR A 27 -9.82 2.16 -10.39
N GLU A 28 -10.29 0.99 -9.93
CA GLU A 28 -11.43 0.87 -9.04
C GLU A 28 -10.93 0.93 -7.59
N SER A 29 -11.68 1.59 -6.70
CA SER A 29 -11.30 1.62 -5.29
C SER A 29 -12.51 1.68 -4.36
N TYR A 30 -12.36 1.02 -3.21
CA TYR A 30 -13.37 0.94 -2.16
C TYR A 30 -12.72 0.84 -0.78
N SER A 31 -13.40 1.37 0.23
CA SER A 31 -13.03 1.16 1.64
C SER A 31 -13.83 0.01 2.23
N GLY A 32 -13.27 -0.61 3.25
CA GLY A 32 -13.96 -1.62 4.04
C GLY A 32 -14.78 -1.04 5.18
N GLY A 33 -15.05 -1.88 6.16
CA GLY A 33 -15.74 -1.55 7.40
C GLY A 33 -15.37 -2.52 8.50
N THR A 34 -15.91 -2.28 9.68
CA THR A 34 -15.62 -3.11 10.86
C THR A 34 -16.90 -3.72 11.39
N PRO A 35 -16.97 -5.05 11.61
CA PRO A 35 -18.08 -5.67 12.29
C PRO A 35 -18.29 -5.07 13.67
N THR A 36 -19.54 -5.13 14.19
CA THR A 36 -19.88 -4.58 15.49
C THR A 36 -18.99 -5.16 16.59
N ALA A 37 -18.27 -4.28 17.29
CA ALA A 37 -17.41 -4.68 18.40
C ALA A 37 -18.22 -5.34 19.52
N GLY A 38 -17.60 -6.31 20.22
CA GLY A 38 -18.23 -7.01 21.34
C GLY A 38 -19.11 -8.21 20.97
N LYS A 39 -19.42 -8.43 19.69
CA LYS A 39 -20.08 -9.64 19.21
C LYS A 39 -19.04 -10.70 18.90
N LYS A 40 -18.84 -11.64 19.81
CA LYS A 40 -17.83 -12.70 19.66
C LYS A 40 -18.01 -13.53 18.39
N GLU A 41 -19.26 -13.82 18.03
CA GLU A 41 -19.64 -14.56 16.83
C GLU A 41 -19.14 -13.92 15.53
N TYR A 42 -18.85 -12.62 15.53
CA TYR A 42 -18.31 -11.92 14.36
C TYR A 42 -16.79 -12.02 14.24
N TYR A 43 -16.12 -12.39 15.35
CA TYR A 43 -14.65 -12.47 15.45
C TYR A 43 -14.12 -13.87 15.70
N ASP A 44 -15.01 -14.87 15.72
CA ASP A 44 -14.69 -16.29 15.89
C ASP A 44 -14.75 -17.00 14.54
N GLY A 45 -13.88 -16.58 13.61
CA GLY A 45 -13.83 -17.10 12.24
C GLY A 45 -12.39 -17.20 11.72
N ASP A 46 -12.26 -17.50 10.44
CA ASP A 46 -10.99 -17.76 9.76
C ASP A 46 -10.68 -16.78 8.62
N ILE A 47 -11.55 -15.77 8.40
CA ILE A 47 -11.30 -14.71 7.40
C ILE A 47 -10.31 -13.69 8.00
N PRO A 48 -9.09 -13.57 7.45
CA PRO A 48 -8.14 -12.56 7.90
C PRO A 48 -8.74 -11.16 7.87
N PHE A 49 -8.65 -10.40 8.96
CA PHE A 49 -9.15 -9.04 9.04
C PHE A 49 -7.98 -8.05 9.15
N ILE A 50 -7.66 -7.43 8.04
CA ILE A 50 -6.47 -6.59 7.87
C ILE A 50 -6.77 -5.19 8.40
N ARG A 51 -5.95 -4.72 9.35
CA ARG A 51 -5.99 -3.35 9.87
C ARG A 51 -4.96 -2.47 9.17
N SER A 52 -5.12 -1.15 9.23
CA SER A 52 -4.23 -0.19 8.54
C SER A 52 -2.74 -0.33 8.91
N GLY A 53 -2.43 -0.74 10.14
CA GLY A 53 -1.05 -1.04 10.56
C GLY A 53 -0.47 -2.34 10.00
N GLU A 54 -1.29 -3.19 9.39
CA GLU A 54 -0.91 -4.52 8.90
C GLU A 54 -0.89 -4.62 7.36
N ILE A 55 -1.12 -3.54 6.63
CA ILE A 55 -1.23 -3.55 5.15
C ILE A 55 0.02 -4.07 4.42
N SER A 56 1.18 -4.05 5.05
CA SER A 56 2.44 -4.60 4.51
C SER A 56 2.77 -6.00 5.02
N SER A 57 2.01 -6.52 6.00
CA SER A 57 2.22 -7.81 6.63
C SER A 57 1.75 -8.96 5.75
N ASP A 58 2.35 -10.13 5.93
CA ASP A 58 1.91 -11.41 5.37
C ASP A 58 1.03 -12.21 6.34
N LYS A 59 0.69 -11.61 7.49
CA LYS A 59 -0.18 -12.18 8.52
C LYS A 59 -0.94 -11.08 9.24
N THR A 60 -2.07 -11.44 9.84
CA THR A 60 -2.86 -10.60 10.75
C THR A 60 -3.11 -11.36 12.05
N GLU A 61 -3.38 -10.63 13.11
CA GLU A 61 -3.75 -11.20 14.41
C GLU A 61 -5.28 -11.34 14.57
N LEU A 62 -6.05 -10.65 13.73
CA LEU A 62 -7.49 -10.59 13.85
C LEU A 62 -8.17 -11.32 12.70
N PHE A 63 -9.20 -12.07 13.03
CA PHE A 63 -10.01 -12.80 12.07
C PHE A 63 -11.48 -12.47 12.29
N ILE A 64 -12.30 -12.60 11.25
CA ILE A 64 -13.74 -12.45 11.33
C ILE A 64 -14.44 -13.68 10.73
N SER A 65 -15.67 -13.91 11.16
CA SER A 65 -16.53 -14.95 10.59
C SER A 65 -17.23 -14.45 9.33
N GLU A 66 -17.83 -15.37 8.57
CA GLU A 66 -18.70 -15.02 7.44
C GLU A 66 -19.89 -14.15 7.90
N GLU A 67 -20.42 -14.42 9.08
CA GLU A 67 -21.49 -13.60 9.66
C GLU A 67 -20.98 -12.18 9.96
N GLY A 68 -19.79 -12.04 10.52
CA GLY A 68 -19.14 -10.74 10.75
C GLY A 68 -18.90 -9.98 9.44
N LEU A 69 -18.46 -10.67 8.39
CA LEU A 69 -18.29 -10.08 7.06
C LEU A 69 -19.63 -9.60 6.50
N ASN A 70 -20.64 -10.45 6.50
CA ASN A 70 -21.94 -10.19 5.88
C ASN A 70 -22.80 -9.17 6.65
N SER A 71 -22.62 -9.06 7.97
CA SER A 71 -23.33 -8.10 8.83
C SER A 71 -22.68 -6.73 8.92
N SER A 72 -21.60 -6.51 8.19
CA SER A 72 -20.85 -5.25 8.22
C SER A 72 -20.55 -4.70 6.83
N SER A 73 -19.94 -3.52 6.76
CA SER A 73 -19.41 -2.95 5.52
C SER A 73 -17.96 -3.38 5.23
N ALA A 74 -17.43 -4.39 5.93
CA ALA A 74 -16.14 -4.98 5.62
C ALA A 74 -16.13 -5.49 4.17
N LYS A 75 -15.02 -5.33 3.49
CA LYS A 75 -14.86 -5.72 2.08
C LYS A 75 -13.66 -6.61 1.92
N MET A 76 -13.80 -7.63 1.08
CA MET A 76 -12.72 -8.53 0.76
C MET A 76 -11.73 -7.89 -0.20
N VAL A 77 -10.45 -8.18 0.02
CA VAL A 77 -9.34 -7.92 -0.88
C VAL A 77 -8.63 -9.21 -1.23
N LYS A 78 -7.91 -9.22 -2.32
CA LYS A 78 -7.07 -10.33 -2.78
C LYS A 78 -5.59 -9.96 -2.74
N THR A 79 -4.74 -10.97 -2.72
CA THR A 79 -3.30 -10.79 -2.92
C THR A 79 -3.06 -10.06 -4.25
N GLY A 80 -2.24 -9.01 -4.20
CA GLY A 80 -1.94 -8.17 -5.36
C GLY A 80 -2.72 -6.85 -5.42
N ASP A 81 -3.81 -6.70 -4.65
CA ASP A 81 -4.50 -5.41 -4.51
C ASP A 81 -3.60 -4.40 -3.78
N ILE A 82 -3.70 -3.14 -4.16
CA ILE A 82 -3.01 -2.05 -3.45
C ILE A 82 -3.86 -1.69 -2.23
N LEU A 83 -3.25 -1.64 -1.05
CA LEU A 83 -3.87 -1.20 0.20
C LEU A 83 -3.27 0.15 0.60
N TYR A 84 -4.12 1.16 0.75
CA TYR A 84 -3.74 2.51 1.13
C TYR A 84 -4.39 2.89 2.47
N ALA A 85 -3.60 3.29 3.44
CA ALA A 85 -4.10 3.72 4.75
C ALA A 85 -4.61 5.16 4.69
N LEU A 86 -5.89 5.36 5.03
CA LEU A 86 -6.56 6.65 4.90
C LEU A 86 -6.37 7.56 6.11
N TYR A 87 -6.22 7.00 7.33
CA TYR A 87 -6.14 7.79 8.55
C TYR A 87 -5.40 7.09 9.69
N GLY A 88 -5.19 7.84 10.78
CA GLY A 88 -4.41 7.41 11.94
C GLY A 88 -2.91 7.61 11.72
N ALA A 89 -2.11 6.98 12.56
CA ALA A 89 -0.65 7.06 12.51
C ALA A 89 -0.04 6.52 11.21
N THR A 90 -0.79 5.73 10.48
CA THR A 90 -0.39 5.11 9.20
C THR A 90 -0.90 5.86 7.98
N SER A 91 -1.53 7.03 8.11
CA SER A 91 -2.03 7.82 6.97
C SER A 91 -1.00 7.92 5.86
N GLY A 92 -1.42 7.62 4.62
CA GLY A 92 -0.55 7.67 3.45
C GLY A 92 0.38 6.47 3.27
N GLU A 93 0.42 5.52 4.21
CA GLU A 93 1.12 4.26 3.98
C GLU A 93 0.42 3.45 2.89
N VAL A 94 1.22 2.80 2.06
CA VAL A 94 0.74 2.00 0.94
C VAL A 94 1.54 0.72 0.77
N SER A 95 0.86 -0.36 0.45
CA SER A 95 1.49 -1.66 0.19
C SER A 95 0.66 -2.50 -0.79
N ILE A 96 1.29 -3.50 -1.39
CA ILE A 96 0.58 -4.57 -2.10
C ILE A 96 0.16 -5.62 -1.08
N SER A 97 -1.12 -5.98 -1.08
CA SER A 97 -1.63 -7.03 -0.20
C SER A 97 -0.96 -8.37 -0.45
N LYS A 98 -0.50 -9.00 0.61
CA LYS A 98 0.04 -10.37 0.62
C LYS A 98 -1.01 -11.38 1.07
N LEU A 99 -2.14 -10.91 1.57
CA LEU A 99 -3.23 -11.69 2.12
C LEU A 99 -4.49 -11.57 1.25
N LYS A 100 -5.28 -12.63 1.21
CA LYS A 100 -6.70 -12.57 0.91
C LYS A 100 -7.43 -12.41 2.24
N GLY A 101 -8.23 -11.36 2.40
CA GLY A 101 -8.89 -11.09 3.66
C GLY A 101 -9.85 -9.90 3.56
N ALA A 102 -10.50 -9.57 4.66
CA ALA A 102 -11.35 -8.40 4.76
C ALA A 102 -10.56 -7.20 5.29
N ILE A 103 -10.96 -5.99 4.91
CA ILE A 103 -10.37 -4.73 5.35
C ILE A 103 -11.36 -3.87 6.11
N ASN A 104 -10.83 -3.05 7.02
CA ASN A 104 -11.62 -2.07 7.76
C ASN A 104 -11.77 -0.75 6.98
N GLN A 105 -12.52 0.21 7.56
CA GLN A 105 -12.79 1.52 6.96
C GLN A 105 -11.55 2.43 6.87
N ALA A 106 -10.47 2.11 7.58
CA ALA A 106 -9.21 2.85 7.54
C ALA A 106 -8.34 2.53 6.31
N ILE A 107 -8.74 1.53 5.53
CA ILE A 107 -8.03 1.08 4.34
C ILE A 107 -8.87 1.34 3.10
N LEU A 108 -8.25 1.93 2.08
CA LEU A 108 -8.74 1.97 0.71
C LEU A 108 -8.04 0.87 -0.08
N ALA A 109 -8.81 -0.11 -0.56
CA ALA A 109 -8.35 -1.04 -1.58
C ALA A 109 -8.38 -0.32 -2.93
N ILE A 110 -7.30 -0.45 -3.70
CA ILE A 110 -7.15 0.15 -5.03
C ILE A 110 -6.79 -0.97 -5.99
N GLN A 111 -7.64 -1.18 -6.99
CA GLN A 111 -7.50 -2.22 -8.00
C GLN A 111 -7.27 -1.57 -9.36
N PRO A 112 -6.07 -1.68 -9.94
CA PRO A 112 -5.80 -1.13 -11.25
C PRO A 112 -6.69 -1.74 -12.33
N HIS A 113 -7.15 -0.92 -13.27
CA HIS A 113 -7.81 -1.39 -14.47
C HIS A 113 -6.81 -2.13 -15.36
N GLN A 114 -7.31 -2.80 -16.40
CA GLN A 114 -6.47 -3.44 -17.42
C GLN A 114 -5.46 -2.41 -17.99
N ASN A 115 -4.21 -2.85 -18.20
CA ASN A 115 -3.09 -2.05 -18.67
C ASN A 115 -2.53 -1.02 -17.67
N TYR A 116 -2.82 -1.20 -16.36
CA TYR A 116 -2.14 -0.46 -15.29
C TYR A 116 -1.48 -1.43 -14.30
N ASP A 117 -0.25 -1.11 -13.91
CA ASP A 117 0.57 -1.98 -13.06
C ASP A 117 0.45 -1.61 -11.58
N SER A 118 0.07 -2.59 -10.74
CA SER A 118 -0.08 -2.37 -9.30
C SER A 118 1.21 -1.90 -8.62
N CYS A 119 2.36 -2.44 -9.02
CA CYS A 119 3.63 -2.07 -8.41
C CYS A 119 4.02 -0.64 -8.76
N PHE A 120 3.83 -0.23 -10.02
CA PHE A 120 4.06 1.14 -10.48
C PHE A 120 3.20 2.13 -9.69
N LEU A 121 1.88 1.90 -9.64
CA LEU A 121 0.94 2.78 -8.93
C LEU A 121 1.25 2.85 -7.43
N MET A 122 1.56 1.71 -6.81
CA MET A 122 1.95 1.66 -5.39
C MET A 122 3.22 2.46 -5.13
N GLN A 123 4.24 2.35 -5.98
CA GLN A 123 5.48 3.11 -5.84
C GLN A 123 5.25 4.62 -6.03
N TRP A 124 4.38 5.00 -6.97
CA TRP A 124 4.01 6.40 -7.15
C TRP A 124 3.30 6.97 -5.92
N LEU A 125 2.33 6.23 -5.36
CA LEU A 125 1.63 6.62 -4.14
C LEU A 125 2.61 6.76 -2.96
N ARG A 126 3.54 5.81 -2.81
CA ARG A 126 4.58 5.83 -1.78
C ARG A 126 5.47 7.07 -1.90
N LYS A 127 5.98 7.35 -3.10
CA LYS A 127 6.79 8.55 -3.39
C LYS A 127 6.02 9.84 -3.09
N SER A 128 4.72 9.85 -3.32
CA SER A 128 3.88 11.04 -3.21
C SER A 128 3.32 11.27 -1.79
N LYS A 129 3.58 10.35 -0.84
CA LYS A 129 3.02 10.35 0.52
C LYS A 129 3.15 11.70 1.22
N GLU A 130 4.38 12.24 1.33
CA GLU A 130 4.63 13.49 2.06
C GLU A 130 3.85 14.68 1.44
N ASN A 131 3.79 14.75 0.11
CA ASN A 131 3.06 15.78 -0.60
C ASN A 131 1.54 15.65 -0.39
N ILE A 132 1.00 14.42 -0.44
CA ILE A 132 -0.42 14.15 -0.21
C ILE A 132 -0.80 14.55 1.22
N ILE A 133 -0.02 14.10 2.21
CA ILE A 133 -0.26 14.42 3.62
C ILE A 133 -0.15 15.93 3.84
N GLY A 134 0.92 16.55 3.34
CA GLY A 134 1.12 17.99 3.48
C GLY A 134 0.02 18.84 2.83
N THR A 135 -0.57 18.38 1.73
CA THR A 135 -1.64 19.10 1.05
C THR A 135 -3.00 18.93 1.73
N TYR A 136 -3.33 17.72 2.16
CA TYR A 136 -4.71 17.38 2.55
C TYR A 136 -4.91 17.23 4.06
N LEU A 137 -3.87 17.00 4.87
CA LEU A 137 -4.01 16.86 6.33
C LEU A 137 -3.63 18.10 7.13
N GLN A 138 -2.90 19.07 6.55
CA GLN A 138 -2.49 20.29 7.27
C GLN A 138 -3.61 21.34 7.46
N GLY A 139 -4.76 21.18 6.81
CA GLY A 139 -5.90 22.11 6.86
C GLY A 139 -6.97 21.80 7.91
N GLY A 140 -6.68 20.99 8.95
CA GLY A 140 -7.67 20.60 9.97
C GLY A 140 -8.52 19.39 9.59
N GLN A 141 -8.33 18.79 8.42
CA GLN A 141 -8.89 17.48 8.07
C GLN A 141 -7.99 16.40 8.67
N GLY A 142 -8.48 15.72 9.71
CA GLY A 142 -7.72 14.65 10.38
C GLY A 142 -7.52 13.37 9.57
N ASN A 143 -8.16 13.24 8.39
CA ASN A 143 -8.21 11.99 7.64
C ASN A 143 -8.23 12.24 6.13
N LEU A 144 -7.52 11.38 5.39
CA LEU A 144 -7.70 11.25 3.94
C LEU A 144 -9.03 10.53 3.65
N SER A 145 -9.66 10.89 2.54
CA SER A 145 -10.84 10.16 2.05
C SER A 145 -10.51 9.44 0.75
N GLY A 146 -11.26 8.38 0.45
CA GLY A 146 -11.13 7.69 -0.83
C GLY A 146 -11.34 8.62 -2.03
N ASN A 147 -12.19 9.65 -1.90
CA ASN A 147 -12.41 10.63 -2.97
C ASN A 147 -11.17 11.49 -3.21
N ILE A 148 -10.46 11.92 -2.16
CA ILE A 148 -9.19 12.65 -2.31
C ILE A 148 -8.19 11.78 -3.07
N VAL A 149 -8.07 10.50 -2.72
CA VAL A 149 -7.14 9.58 -3.38
C VAL A 149 -7.50 9.37 -4.86
N LYS A 150 -8.79 9.26 -5.20
CA LYS A 150 -9.27 9.15 -6.59
C LYS A 150 -8.94 10.38 -7.45
N GLU A 151 -8.94 11.57 -6.86
CA GLU A 151 -8.66 12.84 -7.56
C GLU A 151 -7.15 13.12 -7.74
N LEU A 152 -6.27 12.31 -7.16
CA LEU A 152 -4.82 12.47 -7.34
C LEU A 152 -4.46 12.30 -8.82
N VAL A 153 -3.68 13.27 -9.32
CA VAL A 153 -3.20 13.28 -10.71
C VAL A 153 -1.84 12.61 -10.78
N ILE A 154 -1.75 11.60 -11.61
CA ILE A 154 -0.54 10.81 -11.86
C ILE A 154 -0.15 10.92 -13.33
N ASP A 155 1.15 11.06 -13.61
CA ASP A 155 1.71 10.89 -14.95
C ASP A 155 1.99 9.40 -15.18
N VAL A 156 1.40 8.81 -16.21
CA VAL A 156 1.40 7.36 -16.46
C VAL A 156 2.04 7.06 -17.81
N PRO A 157 3.10 6.23 -17.86
CA PRO A 157 3.68 5.75 -19.13
C PRO A 157 2.86 4.62 -19.75
N THR A 158 3.35 4.08 -20.86
CA THR A 158 2.84 2.84 -21.45
C THR A 158 2.87 1.70 -20.43
N TYR A 159 1.99 0.71 -20.59
CA TYR A 159 1.90 -0.43 -19.65
C TYR A 159 3.22 -1.21 -19.55
N GLU A 160 3.93 -1.36 -20.66
CA GLU A 160 5.24 -2.01 -20.71
C GLU A 160 6.26 -1.28 -19.84
N GLU A 161 6.30 0.05 -19.91
CA GLU A 161 7.20 0.87 -19.09
C GLU A 161 6.80 0.85 -17.61
N GLN A 162 5.49 0.86 -17.30
CA GLN A 162 5.00 0.69 -15.92
C GLN A 162 5.53 -0.60 -15.31
N LYS A 163 5.45 -1.73 -16.04
CA LYS A 163 5.95 -3.03 -15.58
C LYS A 163 7.45 -3.02 -15.32
N GLU A 164 8.23 -2.43 -16.22
CA GLU A 164 9.69 -2.33 -16.05
C GLU A 164 10.05 -1.50 -14.81
N ILE A 165 9.42 -0.33 -14.64
CA ILE A 165 9.63 0.54 -13.47
C ILE A 165 9.19 -0.18 -12.19
N GLY A 166 7.99 -0.77 -12.19
CA GLY A 166 7.42 -1.47 -11.04
C GLY A 166 8.30 -2.65 -10.61
N ALA A 167 8.73 -3.47 -11.56
CA ALA A 167 9.61 -4.63 -11.30
C ALA A 167 10.98 -4.18 -10.77
N TYR A 168 11.58 -3.16 -11.36
CA TYR A 168 12.88 -2.63 -10.94
C TYR A 168 12.84 -2.11 -9.49
N LEU A 169 11.87 -1.26 -9.17
CA LEU A 169 11.72 -0.71 -7.83
C LEU A 169 11.38 -1.78 -6.79
N LYS A 170 10.54 -2.76 -7.15
CA LYS A 170 10.25 -3.92 -6.30
C LYS A 170 11.51 -4.73 -5.98
N ASN A 171 12.40 -4.92 -6.96
CA ASN A 171 13.68 -5.61 -6.74
C ASN A 171 14.59 -4.82 -5.79
N ILE A 172 14.64 -3.49 -5.91
CA ILE A 172 15.38 -2.63 -4.97
C ILE A 172 14.81 -2.75 -3.56
N ASP A 173 13.48 -2.69 -3.39
CA ASP A 173 12.82 -2.86 -2.10
C ASP A 173 13.16 -4.23 -1.47
N HIS A 174 13.16 -5.29 -2.28
CA HIS A 174 13.53 -6.63 -1.84
C HIS A 174 14.98 -6.70 -1.36
N LEU A 175 15.93 -6.20 -2.16
CA LEU A 175 17.35 -6.15 -1.80
C LEU A 175 17.57 -5.33 -0.53
N THR A 176 16.94 -4.18 -0.40
CA THR A 176 17.00 -3.33 0.78
C THR A 176 16.57 -4.11 2.03
N THR A 177 15.42 -4.82 1.94
CA THR A 177 14.90 -5.64 3.04
C THR A 177 15.89 -6.77 3.42
N LEU A 178 16.46 -7.45 2.44
CA LEU A 178 17.47 -8.51 2.70
C LEU A 178 18.71 -7.95 3.40
N HIS A 179 19.21 -6.80 2.96
CA HIS A 179 20.37 -6.17 3.57
C HIS A 179 20.08 -5.68 5.00
N GLN A 180 18.90 -5.14 5.25
CA GLN A 180 18.48 -4.74 6.59
C GLN A 180 18.41 -5.95 7.55
N ARG A 181 17.83 -7.07 7.11
CA ARG A 181 17.80 -8.31 7.91
C ARG A 181 19.21 -8.85 8.19
N LYS A 182 20.11 -8.79 7.20
CA LYS A 182 21.52 -9.20 7.37
C LYS A 182 22.23 -8.29 8.36
N LEU A 183 22.03 -6.99 8.26
CA LEU A 183 22.63 -6.00 9.17
C LEU A 183 22.17 -6.25 10.61
N GLU A 184 20.86 -6.50 10.83
CA GLU A 184 20.33 -6.76 12.16
C GLU A 184 20.88 -8.06 12.75
N LYS A 185 20.98 -9.12 11.93
CA LYS A 185 21.63 -10.36 12.36
C LYS A 185 23.09 -10.15 12.78
N LEU A 186 23.86 -9.36 12.02
CA LEU A 186 25.25 -9.04 12.36
C LEU A 186 25.36 -8.22 13.66
N LYS A 187 24.46 -7.24 13.86
CA LYS A 187 24.39 -6.50 15.14
C LYS A 187 24.13 -7.41 16.33
N ASN A 188 23.22 -8.36 16.19
CA ASN A 188 22.90 -9.32 17.25
C ASN A 188 24.08 -10.26 17.54
N ILE A 189 24.78 -10.73 16.52
CA ILE A 189 26.02 -11.52 16.68
C ILE A 189 27.08 -10.69 17.42
N LYS A 190 27.31 -9.44 16.97
CA LYS A 190 28.28 -8.54 17.63
C LYS A 190 27.91 -8.35 19.10
N LYS A 191 26.64 -8.08 19.41
CA LYS A 191 26.16 -7.92 20.79
C LYS A 191 26.45 -9.18 21.63
N SER A 192 26.09 -10.36 21.13
CA SER A 192 26.34 -11.62 21.82
C SER A 192 27.83 -11.90 22.03
N CYS A 193 28.70 -11.55 21.06
CA CYS A 193 30.15 -11.68 21.24
C CYS A 193 30.67 -10.74 22.34
N LEU A 194 30.24 -9.48 22.34
CA LEU A 194 30.63 -8.53 23.40
C LEU A 194 30.21 -9.01 24.77
N GLU A 195 28.99 -9.54 24.94
CA GLU A 195 28.50 -10.07 26.21
C GLU A 195 29.25 -11.32 26.69
N LYS A 196 29.83 -12.12 25.79
CA LYS A 196 30.51 -13.37 26.11
C LYS A 196 32.04 -13.28 26.14
N MET A 197 32.64 -12.27 25.52
CA MET A 197 34.11 -12.11 25.44
C MET A 197 34.67 -11.18 26.50
N PHE A 198 33.81 -10.42 27.17
CA PHE A 198 34.22 -9.53 28.26
C PHE A 198 33.49 -9.96 29.56
N VAL A 199 34.24 -10.08 30.63
CA VAL A 199 33.76 -10.46 31.99
C VAL A 199 33.34 -9.20 32.74
#